data_a4a9c2b3417bb9725acf53b7a5de4613
#
_entry.id   a4a9c2b3417bb9725acf53b7a5de4613
#
_cell.length_a   1.000
_cell.length_b   1.000
_cell.length_c   1.000
_cell.angle_alpha   90.00
_cell.angle_beta   90.00
_cell.angle_gamma   90.00
#
_symmetry.space_group_name_H-M   'P 1'
#
loop_
_entity.id
_entity.type
_entity.pdbx_description
1 polymer ?
#
loop_
_entity_poly.entity_id
_entity_poly.type
_entity_poly.pdbx_seq_one_letter_code
_entity_poly.pdbx_strand_id
1 'polypeptide(L)'
;FIQYSHDGYMVVVTANRVGVSTADPATMTAEEKAQVAAACVAYAGPFEVKNGTVYHHIEAAIFPAWIGATRIRHASIEGKRLIYVTDPAPDGSTMHIYWERV
;
A
#
# COMPACT_ATOMS: atom_id res chain seq x y z
N PHE A 1 1.75 2.41 7.20
CA PHE A 1 2.74 3.47 7.05
C PHE A 1 2.83 3.92 5.59
N ILE A 2 2.73 5.22 5.37
CA ILE A 2 2.95 5.82 4.07
C ILE A 2 3.77 7.10 4.26
N GLN A 3 4.76 7.31 3.40
CA GLN A 3 5.59 8.51 3.42
C GLN A 3 5.79 9.03 2.01
N TYR A 4 5.64 10.33 1.85
CA TYR A 4 5.94 11.06 0.63
C TYR A 4 7.10 12.00 0.90
N SER A 5 8.13 11.96 0.05
CA SER A 5 9.29 12.83 0.18
C SER A 5 9.25 14.00 -0.81
N HIS A 6 10.00 15.05 -0.51
CA HIS A 6 10.03 16.24 -1.34
C HIS A 6 10.65 16.03 -2.73
N ASP A 7 11.41 14.96 -2.89
CA ASP A 7 12.05 14.62 -4.17
C ASP A 7 11.13 13.83 -5.12
N GLY A 8 9.86 13.61 -4.72
CA GLY A 8 8.88 12.96 -5.57
C GLY A 8 8.79 11.45 -5.43
N TYR A 9 9.33 10.90 -4.35
CA TYR A 9 9.25 9.46 -4.05
C TYR A 9 8.33 9.17 -2.87
N MET A 10 7.73 7.98 -2.89
CA MET A 10 6.86 7.50 -1.80
C MET A 10 7.26 6.09 -1.39
N VAL A 11 6.94 5.75 -0.15
CA VAL A 11 7.05 4.40 0.41
C VAL A 11 5.72 4.05 1.07
N VAL A 12 5.21 2.87 0.79
CA VAL A 12 4.01 2.33 1.43
C VAL A 12 4.36 0.99 2.05
N VAL A 13 4.07 0.84 3.34
CA VAL A 13 4.20 -0.44 4.04
C VAL A 13 2.98 -0.61 4.94
N THR A 14 2.21 -1.65 4.71
CA THR A 14 1.10 -2.04 5.57
C THR A 14 1.20 -3.53 5.88
N ALA A 15 0.81 -3.92 7.09
CA ALA A 15 0.76 -5.31 7.50
C ALA A 15 -0.44 -5.54 8.41
N ASN A 16 -1.19 -6.58 8.14
CA ASN A 16 -2.27 -7.03 9.02
C ASN A 16 -1.71 -8.09 9.97
N ARG A 17 -1.86 -7.86 11.27
CA ARG A 17 -1.38 -8.78 12.30
C ARG A 17 -2.42 -9.79 12.77
N VAL A 18 -3.68 -9.60 12.41
CA VAL A 18 -4.78 -10.45 12.86
C VAL A 18 -4.71 -11.81 12.15
N GLY A 19 -4.60 -12.90 12.93
CA GLY A 19 -4.57 -14.26 12.40
C GLY A 19 -3.28 -14.63 11.68
N VAL A 20 -2.19 -13.85 11.86
CA VAL A 20 -0.89 -14.10 11.22
C VAL A 20 0.11 -14.57 12.25
N SER A 21 1.03 -15.43 11.84
CA SER A 21 2.13 -15.89 12.71
C SER A 21 3.03 -14.73 13.14
N THR A 22 3.42 -14.74 14.41
CA THR A 22 4.41 -13.82 14.99
C THR A 22 5.77 -14.48 15.18
N ALA A 23 5.97 -15.68 14.63
CA ALA A 23 7.23 -16.38 14.70
C ALA A 23 8.34 -15.65 13.93
N ASP A 24 9.58 -15.92 14.29
CA ASP A 24 10.73 -15.42 13.55
C ASP A 24 10.75 -16.01 12.14
N PRO A 25 11.02 -15.20 11.09
CA PRO A 25 11.07 -15.72 9.72
C PRO A 25 11.99 -16.93 9.53
N ALA A 26 13.07 -17.02 10.30
CA ALA A 26 14.00 -18.16 10.23
C ALA A 26 13.38 -19.47 10.68
N THR A 27 12.31 -19.42 11.50
CA THR A 27 11.62 -20.59 12.03
C THR A 27 10.21 -20.78 11.48
N MET A 28 9.73 -19.86 10.65
CA MET A 28 8.42 -19.98 10.02
C MET A 28 8.34 -21.14 9.05
N THR A 29 7.20 -21.82 9.04
CA THR A 29 6.86 -22.77 7.98
C THR A 29 6.58 -22.02 6.67
N ALA A 30 6.59 -22.75 5.56
CA ALA A 30 6.22 -22.15 4.26
C ALA A 30 4.80 -21.60 4.25
N GLU A 31 3.86 -22.28 4.92
CA GLU A 31 2.47 -21.84 5.05
C GLU A 31 2.36 -20.54 5.85
N GLU A 32 3.07 -20.45 6.98
CA GLU A 32 3.11 -19.22 7.78
C GLU A 32 3.69 -18.03 6.99
N LYS A 33 4.76 -18.26 6.22
CA LYS A 33 5.34 -17.23 5.35
C LYS A 33 4.35 -16.76 4.29
N ALA A 34 3.59 -17.67 3.71
CA ALA A 34 2.56 -17.33 2.72
C ALA A 34 1.45 -16.48 3.33
N GLN A 35 1.02 -16.79 4.55
CA GLN A 35 0.02 -16.00 5.27
C GLN A 35 0.52 -14.59 5.58
N VAL A 36 1.74 -14.44 6.02
CA VAL A 36 2.36 -13.14 6.30
C VAL A 36 2.48 -12.32 5.00
N ALA A 37 2.93 -12.94 3.92
CA ALA A 37 3.04 -12.27 2.62
C ALA A 37 1.67 -11.78 2.12
N ALA A 38 0.62 -12.58 2.27
CA ALA A 38 -0.73 -12.22 1.87
C ALA A 38 -1.32 -11.06 2.70
N ALA A 39 -0.83 -10.86 3.92
CA ALA A 39 -1.26 -9.81 4.83
C ALA A 39 -0.43 -8.53 4.73
N CYS A 40 0.58 -8.48 3.86
CA CYS A 40 1.51 -7.37 3.74
C CYS A 40 1.39 -6.70 2.39
N VAL A 41 1.45 -5.36 2.39
CA VAL A 41 1.64 -4.55 1.18
C VAL A 41 2.89 -3.71 1.40
N ALA A 42 3.86 -3.83 0.51
CA ALA A 42 5.07 -3.02 0.56
C ALA A 42 5.53 -2.67 -0.85
N TYR A 43 5.63 -1.39 -1.13
CA TYR A 43 6.17 -0.91 -2.40
C TYR A 43 6.70 0.51 -2.26
N ALA A 44 7.52 0.90 -3.22
CA ALA A 44 8.09 2.24 -3.29
C ALA A 44 8.31 2.66 -4.74
N GLY A 45 8.38 3.95 -4.98
CA GLY A 45 8.67 4.52 -6.28
C GLY A 45 8.26 5.97 -6.36
N PRO A 46 8.31 6.57 -7.55
CA PRO A 46 7.85 7.94 -7.76
C PRO A 46 6.35 8.09 -7.58
N PHE A 47 5.92 9.27 -7.22
CA PHE A 47 4.51 9.60 -7.17
C PHE A 47 4.22 10.93 -7.87
N GLU A 48 2.99 11.09 -8.30
CA GLU A 48 2.46 12.34 -8.86
C GLU A 48 1.10 12.63 -8.25
N VAL A 49 0.78 13.92 -8.13
CA VAL A 49 -0.54 14.37 -7.68
C VAL A 49 -1.13 15.28 -8.77
N LYS A 50 -2.32 14.94 -9.22
CA LYS A 50 -3.04 15.71 -10.24
C LYS A 50 -4.52 15.75 -9.89
N ASN A 51 -5.07 16.96 -9.68
CA ASN A 51 -6.52 17.16 -9.47
C ASN A 51 -7.10 16.27 -8.36
N GLY A 52 -6.42 16.17 -7.22
CA GLY A 52 -6.88 15.35 -6.10
C GLY A 52 -6.69 13.85 -6.29
N THR A 53 -6.00 13.43 -7.33
CA THR A 53 -5.66 12.03 -7.59
C THR A 53 -4.17 11.82 -7.43
N VAL A 54 -3.80 10.78 -6.70
CA VAL A 54 -2.41 10.40 -6.45
C VAL A 54 -2.07 9.16 -7.26
N TYR A 55 -0.95 9.21 -7.96
CA TYR A 55 -0.44 8.11 -8.77
C TYR A 55 0.83 7.58 -8.13
N HIS A 56 0.81 6.32 -7.71
CA HIS A 56 1.97 5.61 -7.20
C HIS A 56 2.58 4.76 -8.31
N HIS A 57 3.75 5.14 -8.79
CA HIS A 57 4.49 4.37 -9.79
C HIS A 57 5.44 3.41 -9.07
N ILE A 58 5.23 2.12 -9.22
CA ILE A 58 5.94 1.11 -8.43
C ILE A 58 7.24 0.73 -9.11
N GLU A 59 8.36 1.00 -8.44
CA GLU A 59 9.71 0.61 -8.89
C GLU A 59 10.28 -0.54 -8.06
N ALA A 60 9.86 -0.66 -6.80
CA ALA A 60 10.27 -1.72 -5.90
C ALA A 60 9.05 -2.22 -5.13
N ALA A 61 8.95 -3.51 -4.91
CA ALA A 61 7.79 -4.10 -4.24
C ALA A 61 8.14 -5.46 -3.63
N ILE A 62 7.34 -5.85 -2.62
CA ILE A 62 7.44 -7.20 -2.04
C ILE A 62 7.09 -8.28 -3.07
N PHE A 63 6.14 -8.01 -3.99
CA PHE A 63 5.82 -8.89 -5.10
C PHE A 63 6.36 -8.30 -6.40
N PRO A 64 7.30 -8.98 -7.07
CA PRO A 64 7.87 -8.48 -8.33
C PRO A 64 6.84 -8.18 -9.42
N ALA A 65 5.70 -8.87 -9.41
CA ALA A 65 4.64 -8.64 -10.39
C ALA A 65 4.05 -7.22 -10.33
N TRP A 66 4.23 -6.50 -9.22
CA TRP A 66 3.74 -5.13 -9.07
C TRP A 66 4.68 -4.08 -9.67
N ILE A 67 5.93 -4.45 -9.94
CA ILE A 67 6.93 -3.52 -10.48
C ILE A 67 6.52 -3.09 -11.90
N GLY A 68 6.50 -1.78 -12.13
CA GLY A 68 6.04 -1.19 -13.38
C GLY A 68 4.55 -0.85 -13.40
N ALA A 69 3.78 -1.27 -12.40
CA ALA A 69 2.37 -0.89 -12.26
C ALA A 69 2.22 0.51 -11.67
N THR A 70 1.07 1.12 -11.90
CA THR A 70 0.67 2.38 -11.28
C THR A 70 -0.57 2.14 -10.45
N ARG A 71 -0.51 2.52 -9.18
CA ARG A 71 -1.66 2.50 -8.26
C ARG A 71 -2.29 3.88 -8.24
N ILE A 72 -3.58 3.95 -8.54
CA ILE A 72 -4.34 5.20 -8.60
C ILE A 72 -5.17 5.31 -7.33
N ARG A 73 -5.06 6.46 -6.66
CA ARG A 73 -5.78 6.73 -5.41
C ARG A 73 -6.47 8.09 -5.51
N HIS A 74 -7.79 8.11 -5.44
CA HIS A 74 -8.57 9.34 -5.37
C HIS A 74 -8.53 9.83 -3.94
N ALA A 75 -7.95 11.02 -3.72
CA ALA A 75 -7.61 11.51 -2.40
C ALA A 75 -8.57 12.60 -1.92
N SER A 76 -8.89 12.56 -0.63
CA SER A 76 -9.54 13.65 0.08
C SER A 76 -8.93 13.80 1.47
N ILE A 77 -9.05 14.99 2.07
CA ILE A 77 -8.51 15.27 3.39
C ILE A 77 -9.63 15.73 4.30
N GLU A 78 -9.76 15.09 5.45
CA GLU A 78 -10.66 15.46 6.54
C GLU A 78 -9.87 15.66 7.82
N GLY A 79 -9.59 16.92 8.18
CA GLY A 79 -8.76 17.24 9.33
C GLY A 79 -7.34 16.67 9.18
N LYS A 80 -6.97 15.73 10.07
CA LYS A 80 -5.67 15.03 10.03
C LYS A 80 -5.72 13.73 9.24
N ARG A 81 -6.86 13.39 8.66
CA ARG A 81 -7.08 12.12 7.97
C ARG A 81 -6.97 12.32 6.47
N LEU A 82 -6.16 11.48 5.83
CA LEU A 82 -6.09 11.34 4.39
C LEU A 82 -6.90 10.10 4.00
N ILE A 83 -7.82 10.28 3.07
CA ILE A 83 -8.70 9.20 2.61
C ILE A 83 -8.37 8.92 1.16
N TYR A 84 -8.01 7.67 0.86
CA TYR A 84 -7.82 7.17 -0.50
C TYR A 84 -8.98 6.26 -0.89
N VAL A 85 -9.52 6.50 -2.07
CA VAL A 85 -10.51 5.61 -2.69
C VAL A 85 -9.88 5.04 -3.96
N THR A 86 -9.93 3.73 -4.12
CA THR A 86 -9.42 3.05 -5.31
C THR A 86 -10.41 3.13 -6.46
N ASP A 87 -9.93 2.97 -7.69
CA ASP A 87 -10.80 2.73 -8.84
C ASP A 87 -11.60 1.43 -8.63
N PRO A 88 -12.81 1.32 -9.22
CA PRO A 88 -13.61 0.11 -9.10
C PRO A 88 -12.85 -1.12 -9.63
N ALA A 89 -12.90 -2.21 -8.87
CA ALA A 89 -12.47 -3.52 -9.33
C ALA A 89 -13.46 -4.07 -10.38
N PRO A 90 -13.13 -5.17 -11.08
CA PRO A 90 -14.05 -5.77 -12.07
C PRO A 90 -15.44 -6.10 -11.54
N ASP A 91 -15.57 -6.37 -10.24
CA ASP A 91 -16.86 -6.63 -9.58
C ASP A 91 -17.60 -5.35 -9.16
N GLY A 92 -17.04 -4.17 -9.46
CA GLY A 92 -17.59 -2.86 -9.09
C GLY A 92 -17.22 -2.39 -7.68
N SER A 93 -16.50 -3.18 -6.89
CA SER A 93 -16.11 -2.79 -5.54
C SER A 93 -14.99 -1.76 -5.54
N THR A 94 -15.00 -0.89 -4.54
CA THR A 94 -13.92 0.08 -4.27
C THR A 94 -13.37 -0.17 -2.88
N MET A 95 -12.12 0.19 -2.67
CA MET A 95 -11.48 0.14 -1.37
C MET A 95 -11.29 1.57 -0.85
N HIS A 96 -11.62 1.77 0.42
CA HIS A 96 -11.38 3.02 1.14
C HIS A 96 -10.24 2.80 2.11
N ILE A 97 -9.19 3.61 1.99
CA ILE A 97 -7.99 3.51 2.83
C ILE A 97 -7.85 4.80 3.62
N TYR A 98 -7.77 4.68 4.95
CA TYR A 98 -7.70 5.82 5.86
C TYR A 98 -6.30 5.91 6.45
N TRP A 99 -5.69 7.08 6.32
CA TRP A 99 -4.40 7.40 6.90
C TRP A 99 -4.54 8.54 7.87
N GLU A 100 -3.92 8.45 9.03
CA GLU A 100 -3.85 9.55 9.97
C GLU A 100 -2.45 10.15 9.98
N ARG A 101 -2.41 11.48 10.04
CA ARG A 101 -1.15 12.20 10.15
C ARG A 101 -0.57 11.99 11.54
N VAL A 102 0.69 11.65 11.55
CA VAL A 102 1.45 11.49 12.80
C VAL A 102 2.01 12.83 13.27
#